data_263e56188f51bca6315963bdcca00766
#
_entry.id   263e56188f51bca6315963bdcca00766
#
_cell.length_a   1.000
_cell.length_b   1.000
_cell.length_c   1.000
_cell.angle_alpha   90.00
_cell.angle_beta   90.00
_cell.angle_gamma   90.00
#
_symmetry.space_group_name_H-M   'P 1'
#
loop_
_entity.id
_entity.type
_entity.pdbx_description
1 polymer ?
#
loop_
_entity_poly.entity_id
_entity_poly.type
_entity_poly.pdbx_seq_one_letter_code
_entity_poly.pdbx_strand_id
1 'polypeptide(L)'
;MNFTPGEIYFIGEKDLRTKQITSYYKVGLVRENAENADRSSTQRLLEHQTGNPRELYIESVVKTDLVELVETLLHKNFAPLGVRGEWMLLNATQLSEVQKSAEQLASEAKEITADLKKAEELAKVASSDELIPSTPELLALNEVYLESNAKLKACGEMFNAIKDIFAEALQDEDEVEEVGVFAQIQERQRSVFDEEAFKSAHSAIYAQFVVPKATIKGTPSFAGSKGFKKDFKDFDPGFASMVDGFTSIVEKIGLGQEKKEYLHGFSLELRRINAEATWSKMKAESTIKVACGTHAGIDGVIKWARSEKVTESLDKKALKLSHPELVAEFTSAGDVVKAIIVDPKKGY
;
A
#
# COMPACT_ATOMS: atom_id res chain seq x y z
N MET A 1 -0.80 -6.53 -6.35
CA MET A 1 -1.03 -5.92 -5.01
C MET A 1 -0.94 -7.01 -3.98
N ASN A 2 -0.20 -6.81 -2.92
CA ASN A 2 -0.19 -7.79 -1.83
C ASN A 2 -1.36 -7.48 -0.92
N PHE A 3 -2.38 -8.35 -0.95
CA PHE A 3 -3.44 -8.33 0.05
C PHE A 3 -2.85 -8.91 1.32
N THR A 4 -2.90 -8.16 2.40
CA THR A 4 -2.41 -8.62 3.68
C THR A 4 -3.60 -8.93 4.57
N PRO A 5 -4.06 -10.20 4.63
CA PRO A 5 -5.09 -10.58 5.58
C PRO A 5 -4.55 -10.49 7.00
N GLY A 6 -5.45 -10.35 7.95
CA GLY A 6 -5.06 -10.26 9.34
C GLY A 6 -6.21 -9.95 10.29
N GLU A 7 -5.84 -9.52 11.49
CA GLU A 7 -6.76 -9.21 12.57
C GLU A 7 -6.60 -7.75 13.01
N ILE A 8 -7.71 -7.04 13.15
CA ILE A 8 -7.80 -5.80 13.92
C ILE A 8 -8.19 -6.19 15.33
N TYR A 9 -7.37 -5.84 16.32
CA TYR A 9 -7.66 -6.13 17.71
C TYR A 9 -7.98 -4.86 18.48
N PHE A 10 -8.85 -5.03 19.46
CA PHE A 10 -9.20 -4.03 20.46
C PHE A 10 -8.71 -4.55 21.80
N ILE A 11 -7.70 -3.91 22.39
CA ILE A 11 -7.16 -4.25 23.70
C ILE A 11 -7.61 -3.18 24.68
N GLY A 12 -8.34 -3.58 25.70
CA GLY A 12 -8.71 -2.74 26.84
C GLY A 12 -7.77 -2.95 28.02
N GLU A 13 -7.87 -2.08 29.01
CA GLU A 13 -7.09 -2.17 30.25
C GLU A 13 -7.96 -2.12 31.51
N LYS A 14 -7.49 -2.81 32.57
CA LYS A 14 -8.09 -2.82 33.89
C LYS A 14 -7.11 -2.34 34.95
N ASP A 15 -7.59 -1.60 35.89
CA ASP A 15 -6.81 -1.28 37.09
C ASP A 15 -6.57 -2.53 37.92
N LEU A 16 -5.30 -2.79 38.33
CA LEU A 16 -4.93 -4.01 39.03
C LEU A 16 -5.52 -4.12 40.44
N ARG A 17 -5.80 -2.99 41.08
CA ARG A 17 -6.31 -2.96 42.46
C ARG A 17 -7.84 -3.02 42.49
N THR A 18 -8.47 -2.15 41.72
CA THR A 18 -9.93 -2.02 41.72
C THR A 18 -10.62 -3.00 40.78
N LYS A 19 -9.87 -3.58 39.82
CA LYS A 19 -10.37 -4.39 38.72
C LYS A 19 -11.36 -3.66 37.81
N GLN A 20 -11.45 -2.35 37.92
CA GLN A 20 -12.30 -1.53 37.07
C GLN A 20 -11.69 -1.44 35.66
N ILE A 21 -12.54 -1.60 34.67
CA ILE A 21 -12.20 -1.36 33.26
C ILE A 21 -12.04 0.15 33.08
N THR A 22 -10.96 0.56 32.44
CA THR A 22 -10.75 1.95 32.07
C THR A 22 -11.42 2.25 30.73
N SER A 23 -11.41 3.52 30.33
CA SER A 23 -11.88 3.93 29.00
C SER A 23 -10.78 3.95 27.94
N TYR A 24 -9.61 3.40 28.22
CA TYR A 24 -8.52 3.36 27.25
C TYR A 24 -8.51 2.03 26.50
N TYR A 25 -8.53 2.15 25.17
CA TYR A 25 -8.51 1.02 24.26
C TYR A 25 -7.42 1.21 23.20
N LYS A 26 -6.63 0.18 22.99
CA LYS A 26 -5.66 0.13 21.91
C LYS A 26 -6.30 -0.56 20.71
N VAL A 27 -6.30 0.13 19.57
CA VAL A 27 -6.73 -0.40 18.28
C VAL A 27 -5.49 -0.66 17.43
N GLY A 28 -5.21 -1.91 17.12
CA GLY A 28 -4.03 -2.28 16.37
C GLY A 28 -4.26 -3.49 15.46
N LEU A 29 -3.21 -3.89 14.75
CA LEU A 29 -3.30 -4.99 13.77
C LEU A 29 -2.30 -6.12 14.03
N VAL A 30 -2.68 -7.29 13.52
CA VAL A 30 -1.78 -8.43 13.29
C VAL A 30 -1.88 -8.82 11.82
N ARG A 31 -0.74 -8.96 11.14
CA ARG A 31 -0.69 -9.48 9.76
C ARG A 31 -0.63 -10.99 9.79
N GLU A 32 -1.45 -11.62 8.95
CA GLU A 32 -1.36 -13.03 8.68
C GLU A 32 -0.41 -13.22 7.48
N ASN A 33 0.81 -13.69 7.75
CA ASN A 33 1.76 -14.03 6.70
C ASN A 33 2.37 -15.43 6.95
N ALA A 34 2.87 -16.07 5.88
CA ALA A 34 3.37 -17.44 5.93
C ALA A 34 4.57 -17.63 6.89
N GLU A 35 5.34 -16.56 7.14
CA GLU A 35 6.51 -16.59 8.03
C GLU A 35 6.14 -16.42 9.51
N ASN A 36 4.95 -15.89 9.79
CA ASN A 36 4.44 -15.60 11.13
C ASN A 36 3.01 -16.14 11.33
N ALA A 37 2.75 -17.36 10.83
CA ALA A 37 1.41 -17.99 10.92
C ALA A 37 0.89 -18.11 12.36
N ASP A 38 1.79 -18.11 13.34
CA ASP A 38 1.45 -18.24 14.77
C ASP A 38 1.22 -16.88 15.46
N ARG A 39 1.45 -15.75 14.76
CA ARG A 39 1.30 -14.44 15.37
C ARG A 39 -0.19 -14.04 15.39
N SER A 40 -0.75 -14.02 16.60
CA SER A 40 -2.15 -13.69 16.86
C SER A 40 -2.29 -12.43 17.71
N SER A 41 -3.52 -11.90 17.79
CA SER A 41 -3.87 -10.82 18.71
C SER A 41 -3.57 -11.20 20.18
N THR A 42 -3.68 -12.48 20.56
CA THR A 42 -3.30 -12.98 21.89
C THR A 42 -1.80 -12.82 22.15
N GLN A 43 -0.97 -13.13 21.18
CA GLN A 43 0.48 -12.94 21.33
C GLN A 43 0.85 -11.45 21.40
N ARG A 44 0.19 -10.61 20.63
CA ARG A 44 0.35 -9.16 20.72
C ARG A 44 -0.08 -8.61 22.08
N LEU A 45 -1.14 -9.16 22.66
CA LEU A 45 -1.54 -8.83 24.04
C LEU A 45 -0.42 -9.10 25.04
N LEU A 46 0.22 -10.28 24.96
CA LEU A 46 1.34 -10.64 25.85
C LEU A 46 2.56 -9.70 25.65
N GLU A 47 2.88 -9.36 24.42
CA GLU A 47 3.95 -8.40 24.11
C GLU A 47 3.65 -7.03 24.75
N HIS A 48 2.41 -6.53 24.64
CA HIS A 48 2.00 -5.25 25.21
C HIS A 48 1.85 -5.29 26.74
N GLN A 49 1.54 -6.46 27.32
CA GLN A 49 1.46 -6.63 28.77
C GLN A 49 2.82 -6.45 29.44
N THR A 50 3.91 -6.79 28.74
CA THR A 50 5.27 -6.64 29.28
C THR A 50 5.58 -5.16 29.55
N GLY A 51 5.82 -4.83 30.81
CA GLY A 51 6.09 -3.46 31.26
C GLY A 51 4.84 -2.57 31.45
N ASN A 52 3.63 -3.05 31.17
CA ASN A 52 2.40 -2.30 31.45
C ASN A 52 1.96 -2.59 32.91
N PRO A 53 1.79 -1.54 33.76
CA PRO A 53 1.36 -1.71 35.16
C PRO A 53 -0.12 -2.03 35.32
N ARG A 54 -0.88 -2.10 34.23
CA ARG A 54 -2.31 -2.44 34.19
C ARG A 54 -2.52 -3.79 33.53
N GLU A 55 -3.60 -4.47 33.89
CA GLU A 55 -3.99 -5.73 33.26
C GLU A 55 -4.62 -5.44 31.89
N LEU A 56 -4.01 -5.93 30.82
CA LEU A 56 -4.54 -5.82 29.46
C LEU A 56 -5.43 -7.01 29.13
N TYR A 57 -6.47 -6.80 28.34
CA TYR A 57 -7.34 -7.87 27.87
C TYR A 57 -7.82 -7.59 26.44
N ILE A 58 -8.13 -8.66 25.69
CA ILE A 58 -8.73 -8.53 24.38
C ILE A 58 -10.22 -8.29 24.55
N GLU A 59 -10.69 -7.14 24.08
CA GLU A 59 -12.10 -6.78 24.05
C GLU A 59 -12.79 -7.43 22.85
N SER A 60 -12.19 -7.29 21.67
CA SER A 60 -12.70 -7.91 20.43
C SER A 60 -11.62 -8.02 19.36
N VAL A 61 -11.91 -8.84 18.34
CA VAL A 61 -11.06 -9.04 17.18
C VAL A 61 -11.91 -9.08 15.92
N VAL A 62 -11.50 -8.35 14.89
CA VAL A 62 -12.16 -8.34 13.58
C VAL A 62 -11.16 -8.83 12.51
N LYS A 63 -11.50 -9.90 11.79
CA LYS A 63 -10.68 -10.41 10.68
C LYS A 63 -10.99 -9.66 9.39
N THR A 64 -9.95 -9.36 8.62
CA THR A 64 -10.07 -8.65 7.36
C THR A 64 -8.98 -9.04 6.36
N ASP A 65 -9.28 -8.91 5.07
CA ASP A 65 -8.34 -9.20 3.97
C ASP A 65 -7.38 -8.03 3.69
N LEU A 66 -7.66 -6.82 4.20
CA LEU A 66 -6.90 -5.59 3.97
C LEU A 66 -6.55 -4.91 5.29
N VAL A 67 -5.85 -5.64 6.17
CA VAL A 67 -5.69 -5.27 7.59
C VAL A 67 -5.04 -3.89 7.79
N GLU A 68 -4.04 -3.54 6.99
CA GLU A 68 -3.33 -2.26 7.10
C GLU A 68 -4.19 -1.06 6.68
N LEU A 69 -4.98 -1.23 5.60
CA LEU A 69 -5.90 -0.19 5.14
C LEU A 69 -7.03 0.01 6.13
N VAL A 70 -7.62 -1.08 6.64
CA VAL A 70 -8.70 -1.02 7.63
C VAL A 70 -8.23 -0.33 8.91
N GLU A 71 -7.07 -0.71 9.46
CA GLU A 71 -6.50 -0.04 10.63
C GLU A 71 -6.29 1.46 10.39
N THR A 72 -5.65 1.81 9.26
CA THR A 72 -5.37 3.22 8.95
C THR A 72 -6.65 4.04 8.78
N LEU A 73 -7.68 3.48 8.14
CA LEU A 73 -8.99 4.14 8.00
C LEU A 73 -9.71 4.29 9.34
N LEU A 74 -9.62 3.30 10.23
CA LEU A 74 -10.17 3.42 11.58
C LEU A 74 -9.49 4.54 12.35
N HIS A 75 -8.16 4.59 12.37
CA HIS A 75 -7.42 5.67 13.02
C HIS A 75 -7.70 7.04 12.40
N LYS A 76 -7.95 7.11 11.08
CA LYS A 76 -8.38 8.34 10.42
C LYS A 76 -9.77 8.78 10.89
N ASN A 77 -10.75 7.87 10.80
CA ASN A 77 -12.14 8.19 11.07
C ASN A 77 -12.39 8.58 12.53
N PHE A 78 -11.60 8.02 13.45
CA PHE A 78 -11.71 8.26 14.89
C PHE A 78 -10.51 9.03 15.47
N ALA A 79 -9.78 9.77 14.65
CA ALA A 79 -8.61 10.56 15.08
C ALA A 79 -8.87 11.47 16.29
N PRO A 80 -10.02 12.15 16.43
CA PRO A 80 -10.32 12.98 17.62
C PRO A 80 -10.39 12.20 18.94
N LEU A 81 -10.54 10.88 18.90
CA LEU A 81 -10.59 10.01 20.08
C LEU A 81 -9.22 9.43 20.43
N GLY A 82 -8.21 9.66 19.58
CA GLY A 82 -6.82 9.26 19.80
C GLY A 82 -6.19 10.04 20.96
N VAL A 83 -5.42 9.34 21.80
CA VAL A 83 -4.74 9.93 22.96
C VAL A 83 -3.23 9.88 22.76
N ARG A 84 -2.71 8.71 22.48
CA ARG A 84 -1.28 8.49 22.23
C ARG A 84 -1.05 7.18 21.47
N GLY A 85 -0.36 7.25 20.34
CA GLY A 85 -0.09 6.07 19.55
C GLY A 85 -1.40 5.46 19.05
N GLU A 86 -1.54 4.16 19.19
CA GLU A 86 -2.73 3.42 18.81
C GLU A 86 -3.80 3.37 19.93
N TRP A 87 -3.63 4.19 21.00
CA TRP A 87 -4.57 4.26 22.11
C TRP A 87 -5.63 5.34 21.90
N MET A 88 -6.88 4.97 22.17
CA MET A 88 -8.06 5.85 22.11
C MET A 88 -8.75 5.91 23.46
N LEU A 89 -9.35 7.05 23.78
CA LEU A 89 -10.22 7.21 24.94
C LEU A 89 -11.68 7.04 24.50
N LEU A 90 -12.29 5.91 24.84
CA LEU A 90 -13.59 5.49 24.34
C LEU A 90 -14.57 5.21 25.49
N ASN A 91 -15.71 5.85 25.50
CA ASN A 91 -16.85 5.36 26.30
C ASN A 91 -17.50 4.15 25.61
N ALA A 92 -18.45 3.49 26.28
CA ALA A 92 -19.09 2.28 25.75
C ALA A 92 -19.77 2.47 24.39
N THR A 93 -20.39 3.62 24.16
CA THR A 93 -21.05 3.95 22.87
C THR A 93 -19.99 4.11 21.77
N GLN A 94 -18.96 4.90 22.03
CA GLN A 94 -17.85 5.13 21.08
C GLN A 94 -17.11 3.83 20.77
N LEU A 95 -16.83 2.97 21.76
CA LEU A 95 -16.24 1.66 21.53
C LEU A 95 -17.09 0.83 20.55
N SER A 96 -18.39 0.77 20.78
CA SER A 96 -19.32 0.06 19.89
C SER A 96 -19.33 0.65 18.47
N GLU A 97 -19.22 1.98 18.32
CA GLU A 97 -19.16 2.64 17.02
C GLU A 97 -17.87 2.30 16.27
N VAL A 98 -16.71 2.34 16.95
CA VAL A 98 -15.41 1.96 16.34
C VAL A 98 -15.40 0.49 15.94
N GLN A 99 -15.94 -0.41 16.77
CA GLN A 99 -16.04 -1.84 16.46
C GLN A 99 -16.95 -2.09 15.25
N LYS A 100 -18.14 -1.47 15.19
CA LYS A 100 -19.03 -1.56 14.02
C LYS A 100 -18.38 -1.02 12.75
N SER A 101 -17.66 0.09 12.85
CA SER A 101 -16.89 0.62 11.72
C SER A 101 -15.82 -0.37 11.24
N ALA A 102 -15.14 -1.05 12.16
CA ALA A 102 -14.16 -2.10 11.82
C ALA A 102 -14.83 -3.28 11.09
N GLU A 103 -15.97 -3.75 11.57
CA GLU A 103 -16.74 -4.83 10.95
C GLU A 103 -17.24 -4.43 9.55
N GLN A 104 -17.73 -3.19 9.40
CA GLN A 104 -18.17 -2.68 8.11
C GLN A 104 -17.00 -2.60 7.11
N LEU A 105 -15.88 -2.00 7.50
CA LEU A 105 -14.69 -1.93 6.65
C LEU A 105 -14.17 -3.32 6.30
N ALA A 106 -14.20 -4.28 7.22
CA ALA A 106 -13.81 -5.66 6.95
C ALA A 106 -14.76 -6.35 5.95
N SER A 107 -16.06 -6.10 6.02
CA SER A 107 -17.03 -6.59 5.03
C SER A 107 -16.76 -6.01 3.64
N GLU A 108 -16.55 -4.70 3.56
CA GLU A 108 -16.20 -4.04 2.29
C GLU A 108 -14.85 -4.54 1.74
N ALA A 109 -13.85 -4.76 2.62
CA ALA A 109 -12.56 -5.33 2.24
C ALA A 109 -12.71 -6.70 1.57
N LYS A 110 -13.60 -7.53 2.09
CA LYS A 110 -13.89 -8.85 1.53
C LYS A 110 -14.50 -8.76 0.12
N GLU A 111 -15.41 -7.81 -0.10
CA GLU A 111 -16.01 -7.56 -1.42
C GLU A 111 -14.94 -7.06 -2.41
N ILE A 112 -14.15 -6.07 -2.01
CA ILE A 112 -13.06 -5.52 -2.84
C ILE A 112 -12.06 -6.61 -3.22
N THR A 113 -11.64 -7.45 -2.28
CA THR A 113 -10.68 -8.53 -2.55
C THR A 113 -11.26 -9.62 -3.43
N ALA A 114 -12.55 -9.93 -3.31
CA ALA A 114 -13.24 -10.86 -4.20
C ALA A 114 -13.28 -10.31 -5.64
N ASP A 115 -13.63 -9.05 -5.82
CA ASP A 115 -13.64 -8.39 -7.13
C ASP A 115 -12.24 -8.29 -7.74
N LEU A 116 -11.22 -8.02 -6.94
CA LEU A 116 -9.83 -7.97 -7.40
C LEU A 116 -9.35 -9.35 -7.87
N LYS A 117 -9.64 -10.42 -7.13
CA LYS A 117 -9.32 -11.79 -7.55
C LYS A 117 -10.02 -12.14 -8.87
N LYS A 118 -11.30 -11.78 -9.00
CA LYS A 118 -12.04 -11.98 -10.23
C LYS A 118 -11.47 -11.16 -11.40
N ALA A 119 -11.05 -9.92 -11.17
CA ALA A 119 -10.38 -9.10 -12.16
C ALA A 119 -9.02 -9.68 -12.59
N GLU A 120 -8.27 -10.28 -11.66
CA GLU A 120 -7.02 -11.01 -11.96
C GLU A 120 -7.26 -12.26 -12.78
N GLU A 121 -8.34 -12.99 -12.54
CA GLU A 121 -8.74 -14.13 -13.37
C GLU A 121 -9.13 -13.68 -14.79
N LEU A 122 -9.93 -12.61 -14.89
CA LEU A 122 -10.30 -12.00 -16.18
C LEU A 122 -9.08 -11.52 -16.96
N ALA A 123 -8.05 -11.01 -16.29
CA ALA A 123 -6.81 -10.59 -16.93
C ALA A 123 -6.05 -11.71 -17.64
N LYS A 124 -6.33 -12.98 -17.30
CA LYS A 124 -5.74 -14.19 -17.91
C LYS A 124 -6.57 -14.76 -19.05
N VAL A 125 -7.71 -14.15 -19.38
CA VAL A 125 -8.63 -14.59 -20.42
C VAL A 125 -8.61 -13.56 -21.56
N ALA A 126 -8.50 -14.03 -22.82
CA ALA A 126 -8.61 -13.18 -23.99
C ALA A 126 -9.99 -12.50 -24.02
N SER A 127 -10.02 -11.24 -24.41
CA SER A 127 -11.28 -10.53 -24.54
C SER A 127 -11.89 -10.71 -25.94
N SER A 128 -13.20 -10.51 -26.05
CA SER A 128 -13.83 -10.21 -27.35
C SER A 128 -13.37 -8.83 -27.86
N ASP A 129 -13.67 -8.51 -29.10
CA ASP A 129 -13.39 -7.20 -29.68
C ASP A 129 -14.51 -6.16 -29.40
N GLU A 130 -15.55 -6.57 -28.67
CA GLU A 130 -16.74 -5.77 -28.41
C GLU A 130 -16.56 -4.86 -27.20
N LEU A 131 -17.14 -3.65 -27.31
CA LEU A 131 -17.36 -2.75 -26.17
C LEU A 131 -18.80 -2.88 -25.72
N ILE A 132 -19.01 -2.94 -24.41
CA ILE A 132 -20.36 -2.86 -23.83
C ILE A 132 -20.73 -1.41 -23.51
N PRO A 133 -22.02 -1.04 -23.53
CA PRO A 133 -22.46 0.30 -23.14
C PRO A 133 -22.18 0.59 -21.67
N SER A 134 -21.86 1.85 -21.36
CA SER A 134 -21.70 2.32 -19.99
C SER A 134 -23.05 2.52 -19.31
N THR A 135 -23.04 2.48 -17.97
CA THR A 135 -24.14 2.93 -17.13
C THR A 135 -23.72 4.18 -16.35
N PRO A 136 -24.68 4.98 -15.84
CA PRO A 136 -24.36 6.14 -14.99
C PRO A 136 -23.48 5.78 -13.79
N GLU A 137 -23.70 4.61 -13.17
CA GLU A 137 -22.95 4.13 -12.03
C GLU A 137 -21.48 3.83 -12.41
N LEU A 138 -21.23 3.23 -13.57
CA LEU A 138 -19.89 2.94 -14.05
C LEU A 138 -19.13 4.21 -14.47
N LEU A 139 -19.83 5.21 -15.01
CA LEU A 139 -19.26 6.52 -15.27
C LEU A 139 -18.86 7.23 -13.98
N ALA A 140 -19.72 7.20 -12.95
CA ALA A 140 -19.42 7.75 -11.63
C ALA A 140 -18.21 7.03 -10.97
N LEU A 141 -18.14 5.70 -11.06
CA LEU A 141 -16.98 4.94 -10.58
C LEU A 141 -15.69 5.31 -11.31
N ASN A 142 -15.76 5.60 -12.63
CA ASN A 142 -14.58 6.07 -13.37
C ASN A 142 -14.11 7.44 -12.85
N GLU A 143 -15.01 8.34 -12.51
CA GLU A 143 -14.63 9.62 -11.88
C GLU A 143 -13.96 9.39 -10.53
N VAL A 144 -14.52 8.54 -9.67
CA VAL A 144 -13.91 8.15 -8.38
C VAL A 144 -12.50 7.57 -8.60
N TYR A 145 -12.31 6.72 -9.61
CA TYR A 145 -10.99 6.18 -9.97
C TYR A 145 -10.00 7.29 -10.34
N LEU A 146 -10.41 8.22 -11.20
CA LEU A 146 -9.55 9.31 -11.67
C LEU A 146 -9.15 10.26 -10.54
N GLU A 147 -10.10 10.66 -9.71
CA GLU A 147 -9.86 11.52 -8.55
C GLU A 147 -8.94 10.85 -7.53
N SER A 148 -9.21 9.58 -7.21
CA SER A 148 -8.36 8.81 -6.29
C SER A 148 -6.95 8.66 -6.82
N ASN A 149 -6.80 8.44 -8.14
CA ASN A 149 -5.49 8.32 -8.77
C ASN A 149 -4.71 9.65 -8.75
N ALA A 150 -5.39 10.79 -8.92
CA ALA A 150 -4.78 12.12 -8.80
C ALA A 150 -4.32 12.40 -7.35
N LYS A 151 -5.14 12.05 -6.35
CA LYS A 151 -4.75 12.14 -4.92
C LYS A 151 -3.53 11.28 -4.60
N LEU A 152 -3.52 10.03 -5.08
CA LEU A 152 -2.37 9.12 -4.87
C LEU A 152 -1.08 9.66 -5.50
N LYS A 153 -1.17 10.26 -6.68
CA LYS A 153 -0.03 10.90 -7.33
C LYS A 153 0.49 12.07 -6.49
N ALA A 154 -0.39 12.95 -6.05
CA ALA A 154 -0.03 14.10 -5.22
C ALA A 154 0.57 13.66 -3.87
N CYS A 155 0.00 12.63 -3.21
CA CYS A 155 0.61 12.04 -2.01
C CYS A 155 2.02 11.52 -2.28
N GLY A 156 2.23 10.83 -3.41
CA GLY A 156 3.55 10.33 -3.81
C GLY A 156 4.58 11.44 -4.02
N GLU A 157 4.18 12.55 -4.64
CA GLU A 157 5.02 13.73 -4.82
C GLU A 157 5.40 14.36 -3.46
N MET A 158 4.46 14.45 -2.52
CA MET A 158 4.72 14.96 -1.18
C MET A 158 5.62 14.02 -0.36
N PHE A 159 5.44 12.70 -0.44
CA PHE A 159 6.35 11.74 0.18
C PHE A 159 7.77 11.83 -0.38
N ASN A 160 7.93 12.08 -1.69
CA ASN A 160 9.24 12.31 -2.28
C ASN A 160 9.86 13.62 -1.77
N ALA A 161 9.09 14.70 -1.68
CA ALA A 161 9.57 15.96 -1.11
C ALA A 161 10.04 15.79 0.35
N ILE A 162 9.33 15.01 1.17
CA ILE A 162 9.76 14.66 2.53
C ILE A 162 11.08 13.89 2.50
N LYS A 163 11.22 12.90 1.60
CA LYS A 163 12.47 12.14 1.44
C LYS A 163 13.65 13.03 1.07
N ASP A 164 13.44 13.99 0.16
CA ASP A 164 14.48 14.91 -0.27
C ASP A 164 14.97 15.80 0.89
N ILE A 165 14.05 16.24 1.78
CA ILE A 165 14.41 16.99 2.99
C ILE A 165 15.27 16.13 3.94
N PHE A 166 14.90 14.87 4.13
CA PHE A 166 15.69 13.96 4.97
C PHE A 166 17.00 13.52 4.30
N ALA A 167 17.05 13.49 2.95
CA ALA A 167 18.27 13.21 2.21
C ALA A 167 19.38 14.22 2.51
N GLU A 168 19.03 15.49 2.65
CA GLU A 168 19.98 16.54 3.04
C GLU A 168 20.52 16.32 4.47
N ALA A 169 19.66 15.87 5.38
CA ALA A 169 20.06 15.58 6.77
C ALA A 169 20.91 14.30 6.91
N LEU A 170 20.74 13.34 5.97
CA LEU A 170 21.48 12.07 5.93
C LEU A 170 22.83 12.16 5.23
N GLN A 171 23.26 13.35 4.75
CA GLN A 171 24.55 13.48 4.07
C GLN A 171 25.75 13.14 4.96
N ASP A 172 25.60 13.32 6.26
CA ASP A 172 26.66 13.12 7.27
C ASP A 172 26.40 11.88 8.17
N GLU A 173 25.24 11.25 8.10
CA GLU A 173 24.84 10.12 8.96
C GLU A 173 24.07 9.06 8.15
N ASP A 174 24.36 7.76 8.37
CA ASP A 174 23.67 6.66 7.68
C ASP A 174 22.21 6.47 8.16
N GLU A 175 21.90 6.92 9.37
CA GLU A 175 20.58 6.84 9.99
C GLU A 175 20.26 8.11 10.78
N VAL A 176 19.06 8.61 10.61
CA VAL A 176 18.51 9.70 11.42
C VAL A 176 17.21 9.23 12.04
N GLU A 177 17.20 9.11 13.38
CA GLU A 177 16.00 8.86 14.13
C GLU A 177 15.67 10.06 15.01
N GLU A 178 14.69 10.85 14.58
CA GLU A 178 14.23 11.98 15.37
C GLU A 178 12.70 12.15 15.26
N VAL A 179 12.07 12.36 16.41
CA VAL A 179 10.65 12.74 16.56
C VAL A 179 9.71 11.97 15.63
N GLY A 180 9.66 10.63 15.82
CA GLY A 180 8.67 9.79 15.14
C GLY A 180 8.92 9.53 13.65
N VAL A 181 9.97 10.07 13.05
CA VAL A 181 10.39 9.79 11.69
C VAL A 181 11.76 9.13 11.70
N PHE A 182 11.83 7.97 11.10
CA PHE A 182 13.08 7.25 10.86
C PHE A 182 13.46 7.38 9.39
N ALA A 183 14.65 7.88 9.10
CA ALA A 183 15.21 7.92 7.77
C ALA A 183 16.53 7.16 7.76
N GLN A 184 16.72 6.28 6.79
CA GLN A 184 17.96 5.51 6.62
C GLN A 184 18.35 5.40 5.15
N ILE A 185 19.65 5.31 4.90
CA ILE A 185 20.18 4.94 3.60
C ILE A 185 20.26 3.43 3.54
N GLN A 186 19.56 2.83 2.58
CA GLN A 186 19.67 1.41 2.30
C GLN A 186 20.42 1.20 0.98
N GLU A 187 21.59 0.59 1.04
CA GLU A 187 22.32 0.18 -0.14
C GLU A 187 21.77 -1.16 -0.67
N ARG A 188 21.46 -1.19 -1.94
CA ARG A 188 21.02 -2.40 -2.63
C ARG A 188 21.87 -2.62 -3.85
N GLN A 189 22.47 -3.79 -3.92
CA GLN A 189 23.20 -4.23 -5.10
C GLN A 189 22.50 -5.46 -5.66
N ARG A 190 22.18 -5.43 -6.95
CA ARG A 190 21.56 -6.55 -7.65
C ARG A 190 22.59 -7.20 -8.55
N SER A 191 22.61 -8.52 -8.58
CA SER A 191 23.34 -9.26 -9.61
C SER A 191 22.60 -9.13 -10.94
N VAL A 192 23.31 -8.74 -11.98
CA VAL A 192 22.77 -8.56 -13.33
C VAL A 192 23.39 -9.61 -14.24
N PHE A 193 22.53 -10.47 -14.81
CA PHE A 193 22.93 -11.42 -15.82
C PHE A 193 22.86 -10.74 -17.19
N ASP A 194 24.03 -10.68 -17.87
CA ASP A 194 24.13 -10.13 -19.23
C ASP A 194 23.67 -11.18 -20.24
N GLU A 195 22.38 -11.14 -20.57
CA GLU A 195 21.73 -12.07 -21.47
C GLU A 195 22.22 -11.89 -22.92
N GLU A 196 22.54 -10.66 -23.35
CA GLU A 196 23.01 -10.40 -24.71
C GLU A 196 24.43 -10.90 -24.93
N ALA A 197 25.34 -10.64 -23.99
CA ALA A 197 26.68 -11.18 -24.04
C ALA A 197 26.68 -12.72 -24.00
N PHE A 198 25.88 -13.31 -23.12
CA PHE A 198 25.71 -14.77 -23.05
C PHE A 198 25.17 -15.35 -24.36
N LYS A 199 24.13 -14.75 -24.94
CA LYS A 199 23.55 -15.16 -26.22
C LYS A 199 24.59 -15.08 -27.35
N SER A 200 25.43 -14.04 -27.37
CA SER A 200 26.47 -13.86 -28.38
C SER A 200 27.59 -14.91 -28.26
N ALA A 201 28.02 -15.22 -27.04
CA ALA A 201 29.10 -16.15 -26.77
C ALA A 201 28.65 -17.62 -26.88
N HIS A 202 27.42 -17.94 -26.47
CA HIS A 202 26.90 -19.29 -26.32
C HIS A 202 25.55 -19.47 -27.01
N SER A 203 25.41 -19.06 -28.27
CA SER A 203 24.14 -19.04 -29.02
C SER A 203 23.45 -20.41 -29.07
N ALA A 204 24.23 -21.51 -29.23
CA ALA A 204 23.68 -22.86 -29.27
C ALA A 204 23.10 -23.33 -27.92
N ILE A 205 23.74 -22.94 -26.81
CA ILE A 205 23.22 -23.22 -25.46
C ILE A 205 22.01 -22.32 -25.19
N TYR A 206 22.11 -21.03 -25.52
CA TYR A 206 21.00 -20.08 -25.36
C TYR A 206 19.72 -20.61 -26.02
N ALA A 207 19.81 -21.07 -27.27
CA ALA A 207 18.68 -21.59 -28.03
C ALA A 207 17.99 -22.81 -27.39
N GLN A 208 18.72 -23.64 -26.61
CA GLN A 208 18.14 -24.79 -25.91
C GLN A 208 17.26 -24.40 -24.73
N PHE A 209 17.49 -23.20 -24.14
CA PHE A 209 16.75 -22.72 -22.98
C PHE A 209 15.78 -21.58 -23.31
N VAL A 210 15.65 -21.21 -24.59
CA VAL A 210 14.60 -20.30 -25.03
C VAL A 210 13.30 -21.07 -25.16
N VAL A 211 12.33 -20.68 -24.38
CA VAL A 211 10.99 -21.30 -24.40
C VAL A 211 9.94 -20.30 -24.86
N PRO A 212 9.05 -20.69 -25.77
CA PRO A 212 7.90 -19.87 -26.11
C PRO A 212 6.95 -19.84 -24.91
N LYS A 213 6.61 -18.64 -24.47
CA LYS A 213 5.66 -18.43 -23.39
C LYS A 213 4.43 -17.70 -23.94
N ALA A 214 3.33 -18.40 -24.08
CA ALA A 214 2.05 -17.81 -24.36
C ALA A 214 1.50 -17.14 -23.10
N THR A 215 1.16 -15.86 -23.19
CA THR A 215 0.56 -15.11 -22.06
C THR A 215 -0.52 -14.20 -22.60
N ILE A 216 -1.66 -14.16 -21.91
CA ILE A 216 -2.67 -13.15 -22.18
C ILE A 216 -2.16 -11.82 -21.61
N LYS A 217 -2.13 -10.78 -22.46
CA LYS A 217 -1.71 -9.44 -22.07
C LYS A 217 -2.76 -8.42 -22.49
N GLY A 218 -3.04 -7.50 -21.58
CA GLY A 218 -3.88 -6.35 -21.83
C GLY A 218 -3.74 -5.37 -20.66
N THR A 219 -3.37 -4.13 -20.97
CA THR A 219 -3.27 -3.08 -19.96
C THR A 219 -4.57 -2.29 -19.94
N PRO A 220 -5.26 -2.20 -18.79
CA PRO A 220 -6.47 -1.39 -18.70
C PRO A 220 -6.13 0.09 -18.89
N SER A 221 -6.93 0.79 -19.69
CA SER A 221 -6.85 2.23 -19.90
C SER A 221 -8.18 2.85 -19.56
N PHE A 222 -8.25 3.53 -18.44
CA PHE A 222 -9.45 4.21 -17.97
C PHE A 222 -9.67 5.50 -18.76
N ALA A 223 -10.92 5.78 -19.13
CA ALA A 223 -11.28 6.97 -19.90
C ALA A 223 -10.93 8.24 -19.10
N GLY A 224 -10.35 9.23 -19.78
CA GLY A 224 -9.89 10.46 -19.12
C GLY A 224 -8.52 10.35 -18.42
N SER A 225 -7.95 9.15 -18.21
CA SER A 225 -6.66 8.99 -17.51
C SER A 225 -5.48 9.63 -18.25
N LYS A 226 -5.53 9.63 -19.59
CA LYS A 226 -4.57 10.37 -20.43
C LYS A 226 -5.06 11.80 -20.60
N GLY A 227 -4.44 12.72 -19.89
CA GLY A 227 -4.81 14.13 -19.95
C GLY A 227 -5.83 14.55 -18.89
N PHE A 228 -6.04 13.74 -17.87
CA PHE A 228 -6.76 14.16 -16.67
C PHE A 228 -5.99 15.32 -16.01
N LYS A 229 -6.45 16.53 -16.37
CA LYS A 229 -5.85 17.79 -15.92
C LYS A 229 -6.56 18.38 -14.71
N LYS A 230 -7.60 17.71 -14.19
CA LYS A 230 -8.17 18.15 -12.92
C LYS A 230 -7.07 18.05 -11.88
N ASP A 231 -6.62 19.18 -11.41
CA ASP A 231 -5.75 19.25 -10.24
C ASP A 231 -6.57 18.71 -9.05
N PHE A 232 -5.95 17.95 -8.16
CA PHE A 232 -6.61 17.55 -6.91
C PHE A 232 -7.15 18.77 -6.14
N LYS A 233 -6.62 19.95 -6.39
CA LYS A 233 -7.09 21.26 -5.88
C LYS A 233 -8.54 21.55 -6.28
N ASP A 234 -9.01 21.04 -7.40
CA ASP A 234 -10.36 21.31 -7.89
C ASP A 234 -11.43 20.49 -7.16
N PHE A 235 -11.07 19.35 -6.56
CA PHE A 235 -12.03 18.44 -5.91
C PHE A 235 -11.72 18.16 -4.43
N ASP A 236 -10.54 18.55 -3.92
CA ASP A 236 -10.21 18.45 -2.50
C ASP A 236 -9.49 19.71 -2.00
N PRO A 237 -10.26 20.80 -1.71
CA PRO A 237 -9.69 22.05 -1.22
C PRO A 237 -8.94 21.90 0.10
N GLY A 238 -9.34 20.93 0.96
CA GLY A 238 -8.68 20.66 2.23
C GLY A 238 -7.28 20.11 2.01
N PHE A 239 -7.16 19.10 1.13
CA PHE A 239 -5.86 18.57 0.75
C PHE A 239 -5.00 19.60 0.00
N ALA A 240 -5.60 20.40 -0.86
CA ALA A 240 -4.91 21.51 -1.54
C ALA A 240 -4.30 22.50 -0.54
N SER A 241 -5.08 22.93 0.44
CA SER A 241 -4.61 23.84 1.50
C SER A 241 -3.47 23.23 2.32
N MET A 242 -3.53 21.92 2.58
CA MET A 242 -2.48 21.19 3.29
C MET A 242 -1.17 21.16 2.49
N VAL A 243 -1.24 20.91 1.18
CA VAL A 243 -0.07 20.90 0.29
C VAL A 243 0.55 22.31 0.15
N ASP A 244 -0.28 23.34 -0.02
CA ASP A 244 0.20 24.73 -0.10
C ASP A 244 0.84 25.18 1.24
N GLY A 245 0.28 24.76 2.37
CA GLY A 245 0.85 24.96 3.70
C GLY A 245 2.21 24.29 3.87
N PHE A 246 2.37 23.07 3.40
CA PHE A 246 3.62 22.30 3.44
C PHE A 246 4.77 23.07 2.78
N THR A 247 4.60 23.51 1.54
CA THR A 247 5.63 24.25 0.79
C THR A 247 6.04 25.52 1.54
N SER A 248 5.06 26.30 2.02
CA SER A 248 5.31 27.54 2.75
C SER A 248 6.07 27.34 4.07
N ILE A 249 5.80 26.25 4.78
CA ILE A 249 6.45 25.96 6.07
C ILE A 249 7.85 25.42 5.85
N VAL A 250 8.04 24.49 4.91
CA VAL A 250 9.34 23.90 4.60
C VAL A 250 10.35 24.95 4.15
N GLU A 251 9.92 25.97 3.41
CA GLU A 251 10.79 27.08 2.97
C GLU A 251 11.21 28.03 4.13
N LYS A 252 10.39 28.15 5.17
CA LYS A 252 10.58 29.15 6.24
C LYS A 252 11.29 28.59 7.47
N ILE A 253 11.18 27.30 7.74
CA ILE A 253 11.68 26.70 8.98
C ILE A 253 13.00 25.99 8.69
N GLY A 254 14.08 26.33 9.40
CA GLY A 254 15.34 25.59 9.39
C GLY A 254 15.18 24.15 9.88
N LEU A 255 16.17 23.28 9.65
CA LEU A 255 16.20 21.90 10.16
C LEU A 255 16.30 21.91 11.70
N GLY A 256 15.18 22.06 12.39
CA GLY A 256 15.05 22.04 13.84
C GLY A 256 13.95 21.09 14.29
N GLN A 257 13.82 20.93 15.61
CA GLN A 257 12.83 20.06 16.24
C GLN A 257 11.40 20.35 15.74
N GLU A 258 11.01 21.61 15.65
CA GLU A 258 9.70 22.04 15.21
C GLU A 258 9.38 21.60 13.76
N LYS A 259 10.35 21.67 12.85
CA LYS A 259 10.19 21.19 11.48
C LYS A 259 9.99 19.68 11.43
N LYS A 260 10.71 18.92 12.26
CA LYS A 260 10.61 17.48 12.33
C LYS A 260 9.24 17.03 12.85
N GLU A 261 8.74 17.68 13.90
CA GLU A 261 7.38 17.44 14.43
C GLU A 261 6.31 17.73 13.38
N TYR A 262 6.45 18.84 12.66
CA TYR A 262 5.57 19.18 11.55
C TYR A 262 5.60 18.13 10.45
N LEU A 263 6.79 17.72 9.99
CA LEU A 263 6.95 16.70 8.94
C LEU A 263 6.37 15.36 9.37
N HIS A 264 6.49 15.00 10.64
CA HIS A 264 5.87 13.80 11.18
C HIS A 264 4.34 13.86 11.11
N GLY A 265 3.73 14.92 11.65
CA GLY A 265 2.27 15.10 11.59
C GLY A 265 1.74 15.15 10.16
N PHE A 266 2.44 15.85 9.27
CA PHE A 266 2.12 15.89 7.85
C PHE A 266 2.19 14.51 7.19
N SER A 267 3.23 13.72 7.50
CA SER A 267 3.38 12.35 6.97
C SER A 267 2.24 11.43 7.42
N LEU A 268 1.78 11.56 8.66
CA LEU A 268 0.65 10.79 9.17
C LEU A 268 -0.65 11.14 8.43
N GLU A 269 -0.90 12.42 8.18
CA GLU A 269 -2.07 12.85 7.43
C GLU A 269 -2.01 12.42 5.96
N LEU A 270 -0.83 12.52 5.32
CA LEU A 270 -0.62 11.97 3.98
C LEU A 270 -0.92 10.47 3.91
N ARG A 271 -0.53 9.69 4.92
CA ARG A 271 -0.85 8.25 4.98
C ARG A 271 -2.34 8.02 5.05
N ARG A 272 -3.07 8.81 5.83
CA ARG A 272 -4.53 8.71 5.94
C ARG A 272 -5.22 9.01 4.61
N ILE A 273 -4.83 10.09 3.93
CA ILE A 273 -5.35 10.47 2.61
C ILE A 273 -4.98 9.40 1.56
N ASN A 274 -3.75 8.91 1.59
CA ASN A 274 -3.29 7.84 0.70
C ASN A 274 -4.10 6.55 0.89
N ALA A 275 -4.37 6.15 2.14
CA ALA A 275 -5.17 4.95 2.43
C ALA A 275 -6.60 5.08 1.91
N GLU A 276 -7.24 6.23 2.11
CA GLU A 276 -8.60 6.51 1.61
C GLU A 276 -8.66 6.50 0.07
N ALA A 277 -7.70 7.19 -0.56
CA ALA A 277 -7.61 7.20 -2.02
C ALA A 277 -7.28 5.80 -2.58
N THR A 278 -6.45 5.01 -1.90
CA THR A 278 -6.16 3.62 -2.28
C THR A 278 -7.41 2.76 -2.18
N TRP A 279 -8.16 2.87 -1.09
CA TRP A 279 -9.42 2.16 -0.89
C TRP A 279 -10.42 2.46 -2.00
N SER A 280 -10.69 3.75 -2.23
CA SER A 280 -11.63 4.21 -3.24
C SER A 280 -11.23 3.78 -4.66
N LYS A 281 -9.93 3.90 -4.98
CA LYS A 281 -9.38 3.45 -6.26
C LYS A 281 -9.53 1.94 -6.45
N MET A 282 -9.18 1.14 -5.44
CA MET A 282 -9.27 -0.33 -5.50
C MET A 282 -10.72 -0.77 -5.74
N LYS A 283 -11.65 -0.20 -5.01
CA LYS A 283 -13.08 -0.47 -5.15
C LYS A 283 -13.57 -0.12 -6.56
N ALA A 284 -13.31 1.10 -7.02
CA ALA A 284 -13.73 1.55 -8.34
C ALA A 284 -13.10 0.71 -9.47
N GLU A 285 -11.79 0.51 -9.42
CA GLU A 285 -11.05 -0.24 -10.44
C GLU A 285 -11.51 -1.70 -10.54
N SER A 286 -11.66 -2.38 -9.40
CA SER A 286 -12.06 -3.78 -9.40
C SER A 286 -13.50 -3.96 -9.89
N THR A 287 -14.42 -3.13 -9.44
CA THR A 287 -15.82 -3.19 -9.87
C THR A 287 -15.96 -2.91 -11.37
N ILE A 288 -15.24 -1.91 -11.91
CA ILE A 288 -15.24 -1.62 -13.36
C ILE A 288 -14.66 -2.79 -14.15
N LYS A 289 -13.56 -3.39 -13.72
CA LYS A 289 -12.97 -4.56 -14.39
C LYS A 289 -13.86 -5.78 -14.37
N VAL A 290 -14.52 -6.03 -13.25
CA VAL A 290 -15.50 -7.13 -13.12
C VAL A 290 -16.70 -6.89 -14.04
N ALA A 291 -17.21 -5.67 -14.09
CA ALA A 291 -18.31 -5.31 -15.00
C ALA A 291 -17.90 -5.41 -16.48
N CYS A 292 -16.65 -5.10 -16.83
CA CYS A 292 -16.12 -5.30 -18.19
C CYS A 292 -16.12 -6.78 -18.61
N GLY A 293 -15.93 -7.70 -17.68
CA GLY A 293 -15.96 -9.14 -17.93
C GLY A 293 -14.97 -9.58 -19.03
N THR A 294 -15.46 -10.34 -19.99
CA THR A 294 -14.66 -10.82 -21.14
C THR A 294 -14.71 -9.88 -22.36
N HIS A 295 -15.27 -8.69 -22.24
CA HIS A 295 -15.31 -7.71 -23.32
C HIS A 295 -14.02 -6.88 -23.41
N ALA A 296 -13.78 -6.23 -24.56
CA ALA A 296 -12.62 -5.37 -24.80
C ALA A 296 -12.68 -4.04 -24.03
N GLY A 297 -13.83 -3.73 -23.43
CA GLY A 297 -14.00 -2.51 -22.64
C GLY A 297 -15.46 -2.16 -22.39
N ILE A 298 -15.63 -1.03 -21.71
CA ILE A 298 -16.92 -0.36 -21.48
C ILE A 298 -16.79 1.02 -22.09
N ASP A 299 -17.73 1.38 -22.98
CA ASP A 299 -17.67 2.65 -23.70
C ASP A 299 -17.66 3.85 -22.72
N GLY A 300 -16.76 4.80 -22.98
CA GLY A 300 -16.58 5.98 -22.11
C GLY A 300 -16.02 5.71 -20.70
N VAL A 301 -15.71 4.44 -20.32
CA VAL A 301 -15.23 4.07 -18.98
C VAL A 301 -13.83 3.43 -19.04
N ILE A 302 -13.68 2.32 -19.75
CA ILE A 302 -12.43 1.56 -19.78
C ILE A 302 -12.22 0.88 -21.13
N LYS A 303 -10.98 0.89 -21.62
CA LYS A 303 -10.51 0.00 -22.69
C LYS A 303 -9.56 -1.03 -22.07
N TRP A 304 -9.92 -2.31 -22.22
CA TRP A 304 -9.15 -3.40 -21.64
C TRP A 304 -9.13 -4.62 -22.57
N ALA A 305 -8.70 -4.39 -23.82
CA ALA A 305 -8.49 -5.46 -24.78
C ALA A 305 -7.34 -6.38 -24.32
N ARG A 306 -7.62 -7.67 -24.27
CA ARG A 306 -6.69 -8.72 -23.81
C ARG A 306 -6.53 -9.75 -24.92
N SER A 307 -5.31 -9.98 -25.35
CA SER A 307 -4.99 -10.94 -26.39
C SER A 307 -3.82 -11.82 -26.00
N GLU A 308 -3.77 -13.01 -26.57
CA GLU A 308 -2.63 -13.89 -26.41
C GLU A 308 -1.43 -13.29 -27.13
N LYS A 309 -0.31 -13.24 -26.41
CA LYS A 309 1.00 -12.90 -26.96
C LYS A 309 1.96 -14.03 -26.66
N VAL A 310 2.56 -14.58 -27.69
CA VAL A 310 3.66 -15.53 -27.56
C VAL A 310 4.95 -14.72 -27.54
N THR A 311 5.71 -14.83 -26.45
CA THR A 311 7.03 -14.21 -26.30
C THR A 311 8.04 -15.32 -26.05
N GLU A 312 9.15 -15.30 -26.75
CA GLU A 312 10.27 -16.15 -26.42
C GLU A 312 11.02 -15.55 -25.23
N SER A 313 11.31 -16.36 -24.25
CA SER A 313 12.06 -15.94 -23.07
C SER A 313 13.03 -17.03 -22.63
N LEU A 314 14.21 -16.62 -22.18
CA LEU A 314 15.20 -17.52 -21.63
C LEU A 314 14.71 -18.09 -20.29
N ASP A 315 14.67 -19.42 -20.17
CA ASP A 315 14.45 -20.08 -18.87
C ASP A 315 15.76 -20.00 -18.05
N LYS A 316 15.95 -18.88 -17.36
CA LYS A 316 17.13 -18.63 -16.52
C LYS A 316 17.28 -19.63 -15.38
N LYS A 317 16.17 -20.23 -14.90
CA LYS A 317 16.24 -21.25 -13.84
C LYS A 317 16.78 -22.56 -14.38
N ALA A 318 16.26 -23.04 -15.49
CA ALA A 318 16.76 -24.25 -16.14
C ALA A 318 18.21 -24.08 -16.61
N LEU A 319 18.55 -22.91 -17.20
CA LEU A 319 19.91 -22.59 -17.59
C LEU A 319 20.87 -22.62 -16.39
N LYS A 320 20.51 -21.98 -15.27
CA LYS A 320 21.33 -21.96 -14.05
C LYS A 320 21.52 -23.33 -13.42
N LEU A 321 20.53 -24.20 -13.51
CA LEU A 321 20.63 -25.58 -13.02
C LEU A 321 21.55 -26.43 -13.89
N SER A 322 21.52 -26.25 -15.21
CA SER A 322 22.29 -27.06 -16.16
C SER A 322 23.71 -26.51 -16.39
N HIS A 323 23.90 -25.20 -16.33
CA HIS A 323 25.14 -24.51 -16.61
C HIS A 323 25.45 -23.40 -15.59
N PRO A 324 25.60 -23.74 -14.29
CA PRO A 324 25.80 -22.74 -13.23
C PRO A 324 27.05 -21.90 -13.42
N GLU A 325 28.13 -22.50 -13.94
CA GLU A 325 29.41 -21.84 -14.16
C GLU A 325 29.31 -20.76 -15.26
N LEU A 326 28.62 -21.09 -16.36
CA LEU A 326 28.42 -20.13 -17.45
C LEU A 326 27.50 -18.96 -16.99
N VAL A 327 26.46 -19.26 -16.21
CA VAL A 327 25.62 -18.18 -15.65
C VAL A 327 26.43 -17.27 -14.72
N ALA A 328 27.34 -17.84 -13.92
CA ALA A 328 28.21 -17.05 -13.04
C ALA A 328 29.17 -16.16 -13.83
N GLU A 329 29.74 -16.66 -14.92
CA GLU A 329 30.66 -15.91 -15.80
C GLU A 329 30.01 -14.65 -16.40
N PHE A 330 28.73 -14.75 -16.79
CA PHE A 330 27.94 -13.65 -17.36
C PHE A 330 27.08 -12.90 -16.33
N THR A 331 27.32 -13.13 -15.05
CA THR A 331 26.61 -12.41 -13.96
C THR A 331 27.60 -11.48 -13.27
N SER A 332 27.36 -10.20 -13.39
CA SER A 332 28.13 -9.16 -12.68
C SER A 332 27.33 -8.58 -11.53
N ALA A 333 28.04 -7.98 -10.58
CA ALA A 333 27.42 -7.09 -9.61
C ALA A 333 26.95 -5.84 -10.36
N GLY A 334 25.67 -5.55 -10.27
CA GLY A 334 25.12 -4.30 -10.80
C GLY A 334 25.55 -3.09 -9.95
N ASP A 335 25.12 -1.92 -10.36
CA ASP A 335 25.38 -0.70 -9.61
C ASP A 335 24.79 -0.77 -8.21
N VAL A 336 25.49 -0.21 -7.25
CA VAL A 336 24.97 0.00 -5.90
C VAL A 336 23.97 1.15 -5.95
N VAL A 337 22.71 0.84 -5.72
CA VAL A 337 21.66 1.84 -5.65
C VAL A 337 21.42 2.20 -4.18
N LYS A 338 21.68 3.45 -3.85
CA LYS A 338 21.34 4.02 -2.54
C LYS A 338 19.88 4.45 -2.55
N ALA A 339 19.04 3.80 -1.74
CA ALA A 339 17.65 4.15 -1.55
C ALA A 339 17.48 4.78 -0.18
N ILE A 340 16.92 5.98 -0.13
CA ILE A 340 16.51 6.61 1.13
C ILE A 340 15.14 6.07 1.49
N ILE A 341 15.05 5.45 2.66
CA ILE A 341 13.81 4.97 3.23
C ILE A 341 13.42 5.95 4.34
N VAL A 342 12.26 6.55 4.19
CA VAL A 342 11.64 7.34 5.25
C VAL A 342 10.43 6.55 5.75
N ASP A 343 10.51 6.09 6.97
CA ASP A 343 9.40 5.43 7.64
C ASP A 343 8.99 6.30 8.85
N PRO A 344 7.85 7.00 8.78
CA PRO A 344 7.30 7.60 9.95
C PRO A 344 6.99 6.45 10.92
N LYS A 345 7.78 6.34 12.01
CA LYS A 345 7.42 5.42 13.08
C LYS A 345 5.99 5.73 13.48
N LYS A 346 5.20 4.69 13.66
CA LYS A 346 3.85 4.79 14.20
C LYS A 346 3.92 5.42 15.59
N GLY A 347 4.11 6.72 15.63
CA GLY A 347 3.93 7.56 16.78
C GLY A 347 2.65 8.33 16.51
N TYR A 348 1.55 7.77 16.92
CA TYR A 348 0.29 8.46 16.88
C TYR A 348 0.22 9.50 17.99
#